data_b729b07b2247333a65bb6586c64115a5
#
_entry.id   b729b07b2247333a65bb6586c64115a5
#
_cell.length_a   1.000
_cell.length_b   1.000
_cell.length_c   1.000
_cell.angle_alpha   90.00
_cell.angle_beta   90.00
_cell.angle_gamma   90.00
#
_symmetry.space_group_name_H-M   'P 1'
#
loop_
_entity.id
_entity.type
_entity.pdbx_description
1 polymer ?
#
loop_
_entity_poly.entity_id
_entity_poly.type
_entity_poly.pdbx_seq_one_letter_code
_entity_poly.pdbx_strand_id
1 'polypeptide(L)'
;LAWVGIDLHIHSVLSPCGDWSMSPKNIIERVKKMNIGVIAITDHHMVENYPAISFWGERMGVLVIPGMEIQTSEEVHIVSLFEDYDTALKFQKDIFNYLPDAKNREEIFGVQVVVNEKDEVERIEERLLNTSISLNITDTVKKIKENGGIIILAHVDRPSFSIISNLGFIPKDLFYDFIELSNKTNHNKFISEHPELKDKKFLISSDAHYLEDIKEPKTFIYLEEFSKKAVFKSLKEKNIKIQGMEV
;
A
#
# COMPACT_ATOMS: atom_id res chain seq x y z
N LEU A 1 23.88 8.15 0.53
CA LEU A 1 23.21 8.53 1.78
C LEU A 1 22.27 9.70 1.53
N ALA A 2 20.97 9.47 1.50
CA ALA A 2 20.01 10.54 1.24
C ALA A 2 18.63 10.25 1.83
N TRP A 3 17.89 11.32 2.09
CA TRP A 3 16.46 11.26 2.32
C TRP A 3 15.73 11.20 0.96
N VAL A 4 14.90 10.17 0.78
CA VAL A 4 14.17 9.91 -0.46
C VAL A 4 12.67 10.00 -0.17
N GLY A 5 11.94 10.74 -1.01
CA GLY A 5 10.48 10.81 -0.92
C GLY A 5 9.84 9.47 -1.26
N ILE A 6 8.85 9.05 -0.46
CA ILE A 6 8.16 7.77 -0.63
C ILE A 6 6.65 7.93 -0.68
N ASP A 7 5.99 7.00 -1.39
CA ASP A 7 4.55 6.76 -1.36
C ASP A 7 4.32 5.25 -1.35
N LEU A 8 3.85 4.72 -0.24
CA LEU A 8 3.77 3.28 0.00
C LEU A 8 2.34 2.71 -0.16
N HIS A 9 1.44 3.48 -0.77
CA HIS A 9 0.06 3.07 -1.00
C HIS A 9 -0.46 3.64 -2.32
N ILE A 10 -0.33 2.86 -3.40
CA ILE A 10 -0.76 3.23 -4.75
C ILE A 10 -1.45 2.02 -5.39
N HIS A 11 -2.63 2.25 -5.99
CA HIS A 11 -3.37 1.25 -6.75
C HIS A 11 -3.08 1.37 -8.24
N SER A 12 -3.13 0.24 -8.94
CA SER A 12 -3.05 0.17 -10.40
C SER A 12 -4.40 -0.17 -11.02
N VAL A 13 -4.42 -0.36 -12.33
CA VAL A 13 -5.60 -0.86 -13.07
C VAL A 13 -6.03 -2.28 -12.66
N LEU A 14 -5.33 -2.93 -11.75
CA LEU A 14 -5.73 -4.23 -11.20
C LEU A 14 -6.77 -4.08 -10.08
N SER A 15 -6.73 -2.99 -9.34
CA SER A 15 -7.77 -2.66 -8.37
C SER A 15 -9.01 -2.16 -9.10
N PRO A 16 -10.21 -2.70 -8.83
CA PRO A 16 -11.42 -2.33 -9.57
C PRO A 16 -11.84 -0.87 -9.36
N CYS A 17 -11.37 -0.25 -8.30
CA CYS A 17 -11.54 1.17 -7.99
C CYS A 17 -10.47 2.07 -8.62
N GLY A 18 -9.43 1.50 -9.23
CA GLY A 18 -8.38 2.25 -9.92
C GLY A 18 -8.84 2.75 -11.29
N ASP A 19 -8.50 3.99 -11.62
CA ASP A 19 -8.76 4.56 -12.94
C ASP A 19 -7.90 3.89 -14.03
N TRP A 20 -8.39 3.86 -15.27
CA TRP A 20 -7.65 3.31 -16.40
C TRP A 20 -6.32 4.00 -16.68
N SER A 21 -6.17 5.25 -16.26
CA SER A 21 -4.90 5.97 -16.37
C SER A 21 -3.82 5.43 -15.43
N MET A 22 -4.19 4.62 -14.42
CA MET A 22 -3.26 4.01 -13.46
C MET A 22 -2.52 2.81 -14.06
N SER A 23 -2.08 2.93 -15.31
CA SER A 23 -1.25 1.95 -16.00
C SER A 23 0.22 2.01 -15.54
N PRO A 24 1.01 0.94 -15.72
CA PRO A 24 2.39 0.86 -15.25
C PRO A 24 3.26 2.05 -15.60
N LYS A 25 3.29 2.42 -16.87
CA LYS A 25 4.10 3.55 -17.35
C LYS A 25 3.64 4.88 -16.78
N ASN A 26 2.33 5.14 -16.81
CA ASN A 26 1.75 6.39 -16.35
C ASN A 26 2.01 6.64 -14.86
N ILE A 27 1.88 5.60 -14.03
CA ILE A 27 2.20 5.68 -12.59
C ILE A 27 3.64 6.15 -12.42
N ILE A 28 4.61 5.50 -13.07
CA ILE A 28 6.02 5.83 -12.90
C ILE A 28 6.36 7.22 -13.45
N GLU A 29 5.80 7.63 -14.59
CA GLU A 29 5.96 8.99 -15.12
C GLU A 29 5.42 10.04 -14.13
N ARG A 30 4.26 9.78 -13.54
CA ARG A 30 3.67 10.66 -12.54
C ARG A 30 4.50 10.73 -11.26
N VAL A 31 4.94 9.59 -10.74
CA VAL A 31 5.81 9.45 -9.56
C VAL A 31 7.10 10.25 -9.73
N LYS A 32 7.76 10.13 -10.91
CA LYS A 32 8.96 10.92 -11.24
C LYS A 32 8.69 12.40 -11.22
N LYS A 33 7.59 12.84 -11.83
CA LYS A 33 7.18 14.25 -11.86
C LYS A 33 6.96 14.81 -10.46
N MET A 34 6.55 13.99 -9.51
CA MET A 34 6.31 14.38 -8.12
C MET A 34 7.54 14.21 -7.23
N ASN A 35 8.73 13.91 -7.79
CA ASN A 35 9.97 13.69 -7.03
C ASN A 35 9.88 12.58 -5.97
N ILE A 36 9.10 11.53 -6.23
CA ILE A 36 9.02 10.32 -5.40
C ILE A 36 10.06 9.34 -5.93
N GLY A 37 10.93 8.84 -5.06
CA GLY A 37 11.99 7.89 -5.43
C GLY A 37 11.67 6.44 -5.11
N VAL A 38 10.74 6.20 -4.17
CA VAL A 38 10.31 4.85 -3.79
C VAL A 38 8.78 4.82 -3.70
N ILE A 39 8.18 3.81 -4.33
CA ILE A 39 6.74 3.55 -4.21
C ILE A 39 6.48 2.10 -3.82
N ALA A 40 5.30 1.83 -3.29
CA ALA A 40 4.74 0.49 -3.26
C ALA A 40 3.47 0.43 -4.12
N ILE A 41 3.29 -0.68 -4.84
CA ILE A 41 2.04 -1.02 -5.51
C ILE A 41 1.29 -1.97 -4.60
N THR A 42 0.08 -1.60 -4.26
CA THR A 42 -0.71 -2.20 -3.20
C THR A 42 -2.16 -2.44 -3.61
N ASP A 43 -2.32 -3.04 -4.79
CA ASP A 43 -3.64 -3.44 -5.28
C ASP A 43 -4.37 -4.34 -4.27
N HIS A 44 -5.70 -4.34 -4.32
CA HIS A 44 -6.50 -5.17 -3.41
C HIS A 44 -6.19 -6.66 -3.60
N HIS A 45 -5.66 -7.29 -2.55
CA HIS A 45 -5.37 -8.72 -2.42
C HIS A 45 -4.42 -9.31 -3.48
N MET A 46 -3.89 -8.51 -4.42
CA MET A 46 -3.05 -8.98 -5.53
C MET A 46 -1.79 -8.13 -5.72
N VAL A 47 -0.75 -8.75 -6.32
CA VAL A 47 0.55 -8.12 -6.57
C VAL A 47 0.97 -8.26 -8.04
N GLU A 48 0.10 -8.77 -8.91
CA GLU A 48 0.51 -9.23 -10.25
C GLU A 48 0.82 -8.12 -11.25
N ASN A 49 0.44 -6.85 -11.01
CA ASN A 49 0.90 -5.71 -11.82
C ASN A 49 2.27 -5.16 -11.39
N TYR A 50 2.82 -5.65 -10.26
CA TYR A 50 4.15 -5.25 -9.81
C TYR A 50 5.26 -5.43 -10.87
N PRO A 51 5.38 -6.58 -11.60
CA PRO A 51 6.45 -6.77 -12.58
C PRO A 51 6.46 -5.69 -13.66
N ALA A 52 5.30 -5.36 -14.22
CA ALA A 52 5.16 -4.34 -15.26
C ALA A 52 5.54 -2.93 -14.74
N ILE A 53 5.13 -2.60 -13.52
CA ILE A 53 5.43 -1.31 -12.90
C ILE A 53 6.90 -1.23 -12.49
N SER A 54 7.48 -2.32 -11.95
CA SER A 54 8.90 -2.41 -11.60
C SER A 54 9.82 -2.26 -12.81
N PHE A 55 9.41 -2.81 -13.97
CA PHE A 55 10.11 -2.64 -15.24
C PHE A 55 10.29 -1.16 -15.62
N TRP A 56 9.26 -0.35 -15.49
CA TRP A 56 9.33 1.09 -15.73
C TRP A 56 10.07 1.82 -14.61
N GLY A 57 9.89 1.39 -13.37
CA GLY A 57 10.62 1.93 -12.22
C GLY A 57 12.14 1.84 -12.40
N GLU A 58 12.65 0.68 -12.79
CA GLU A 58 14.08 0.45 -13.05
C GLU A 58 14.62 1.38 -14.14
N ARG A 59 13.87 1.61 -15.23
CA ARG A 59 14.25 2.49 -16.34
C ARG A 59 14.26 3.95 -15.97
N MET A 60 13.38 4.35 -15.05
CA MET A 60 13.20 5.75 -14.69
C MET A 60 13.82 6.10 -13.32
N GLY A 61 14.53 5.15 -12.69
CA GLY A 61 15.20 5.36 -11.42
C GLY A 61 14.22 5.56 -10.26
N VAL A 62 13.16 4.74 -10.21
CA VAL A 62 12.22 4.64 -9.10
C VAL A 62 12.26 3.21 -8.55
N LEU A 63 12.43 3.07 -7.25
CA LEU A 63 12.31 1.76 -6.59
C LEU A 63 10.83 1.44 -6.38
N VAL A 64 10.39 0.28 -6.87
CA VAL A 64 9.03 -0.22 -6.70
C VAL A 64 9.07 -1.40 -5.73
N ILE A 65 8.26 -1.33 -4.68
CA ILE A 65 8.13 -2.36 -3.64
C ILE A 65 6.85 -3.16 -3.92
N PRO A 66 6.93 -4.51 -3.93
CA PRO A 66 5.73 -5.33 -4.05
C PRO A 66 4.93 -5.32 -2.74
N GLY A 67 3.64 -5.10 -2.86
CA GLY A 67 2.71 -5.09 -1.73
C GLY A 67 1.29 -5.38 -2.15
N MET A 68 0.40 -5.41 -1.20
CA MET A 68 -1.04 -5.47 -1.43
C MET A 68 -1.80 -4.84 -0.27
N GLU A 69 -2.96 -4.27 -0.56
CA GLU A 69 -3.91 -3.85 0.45
C GLU A 69 -4.91 -4.97 0.71
N ILE A 70 -5.02 -5.38 1.97
CA ILE A 70 -5.89 -6.48 2.38
C ILE A 70 -7.06 -5.89 3.16
N GLN A 71 -8.28 -6.24 2.78
CA GLN A 71 -9.49 -5.93 3.53
C GLN A 71 -9.85 -7.13 4.40
N THR A 72 -9.77 -6.98 5.73
CA THR A 72 -10.06 -8.04 6.71
C THR A 72 -11.57 -8.28 6.86
N SER A 73 -11.96 -9.31 7.64
CA SER A 73 -13.37 -9.61 7.90
C SER A 73 -14.12 -8.49 8.65
N GLU A 74 -13.37 -7.62 9.36
CA GLU A 74 -13.91 -6.42 10.00
C GLU A 74 -14.00 -5.22 9.06
N GLU A 75 -13.75 -5.42 7.76
CA GLU A 75 -13.65 -4.36 6.75
C GLU A 75 -12.56 -3.32 7.06
N VAL A 76 -11.47 -3.75 7.70
CA VAL A 76 -10.29 -2.92 7.95
C VAL A 76 -9.25 -3.17 6.87
N HIS A 77 -8.70 -2.10 6.31
CA HIS A 77 -7.62 -2.18 5.35
C HIS A 77 -6.25 -2.23 6.03
N ILE A 78 -5.41 -3.14 5.55
CA ILE A 78 -4.00 -3.30 5.96
C ILE A 78 -3.14 -3.33 4.71
N VAL A 79 -2.18 -2.44 4.61
CA VAL A 79 -1.14 -2.52 3.59
C VAL A 79 -0.03 -3.45 4.09
N SER A 80 0.29 -4.44 3.28
CA SER A 80 1.40 -5.39 3.48
C SER A 80 2.45 -5.20 2.39
N LEU A 81 3.73 -5.01 2.79
CA LEU A 81 4.84 -4.85 1.86
C LEU A 81 5.84 -5.99 2.02
N PHE A 82 6.41 -6.44 0.92
CA PHE A 82 7.37 -7.54 0.90
C PHE A 82 8.68 -7.11 0.22
N GLU A 83 9.81 -7.72 0.63
CA GLU A 83 11.12 -7.36 0.07
C GLU A 83 11.28 -7.77 -1.39
N ASP A 84 10.66 -8.88 -1.77
CA ASP A 84 10.70 -9.44 -3.12
C ASP A 84 9.33 -9.89 -3.62
N TYR A 85 9.21 -9.99 -4.94
CA TYR A 85 7.97 -10.36 -5.62
C TYR A 85 7.55 -11.80 -5.36
N ASP A 86 8.50 -12.73 -5.28
CA ASP A 86 8.19 -14.16 -5.09
C ASP A 86 7.53 -14.40 -3.73
N THR A 87 8.03 -13.72 -2.69
CA THR A 87 7.43 -13.73 -1.35
C THR A 87 6.03 -13.14 -1.37
N ALA A 88 5.85 -11.98 -2.03
CA ALA A 88 4.54 -11.33 -2.16
C ALA A 88 3.54 -12.22 -2.93
N LEU A 89 3.97 -12.83 -4.03
CA LEU A 89 3.13 -13.72 -4.84
C LEU A 89 2.74 -15.01 -4.09
N LYS A 90 3.67 -15.57 -3.31
CA LYS A 90 3.37 -16.71 -2.44
C LYS A 90 2.33 -16.33 -1.38
N PHE A 91 2.48 -15.16 -0.79
CA PHE A 91 1.53 -14.64 0.19
C PHE A 91 0.16 -14.36 -0.43
N GLN A 92 0.10 -13.78 -1.64
CA GLN A 92 -1.15 -13.63 -2.41
C GLN A 92 -1.89 -14.95 -2.56
N LYS A 93 -1.18 -16.01 -2.97
CA LYS A 93 -1.78 -17.35 -3.14
C LYS A 93 -2.37 -17.90 -1.84
N ASP A 94 -1.75 -17.62 -0.71
CA ASP A 94 -2.31 -17.99 0.60
C ASP A 94 -3.55 -17.16 0.95
N ILE A 95 -3.51 -15.84 0.77
CA ILE A 95 -4.63 -14.93 1.04
C ILE A 95 -5.84 -15.23 0.16
N PHE A 96 -5.64 -15.61 -1.08
CA PHE A 96 -6.71 -15.99 -2.01
C PHE A 96 -7.58 -17.15 -1.51
N ASN A 97 -7.08 -18.02 -0.64
CA ASN A 97 -7.88 -19.08 -0.02
C ASN A 97 -8.96 -18.54 0.94
N TYR A 98 -8.80 -17.30 1.41
CA TYR A 98 -9.71 -16.63 2.32
C TYR A 98 -10.62 -15.60 1.63
N LEU A 99 -10.37 -15.33 0.36
CA LEU A 99 -11.19 -14.43 -0.45
C LEU A 99 -12.48 -15.18 -0.85
N PRO A 100 -13.68 -14.57 -0.73
CA PRO A 100 -14.93 -15.18 -1.18
C PRO A 100 -14.88 -15.58 -2.66
N ASP A 101 -15.54 -16.69 -3.01
CA ASP A 101 -15.70 -17.10 -4.42
C ASP A 101 -16.84 -16.30 -5.07
N ALA A 102 -16.66 -14.99 -5.13
CA ALA A 102 -17.60 -14.05 -5.72
C ALA A 102 -17.03 -13.51 -7.03
N LYS A 103 -17.84 -13.51 -8.10
CA LYS A 103 -17.43 -12.92 -9.37
C LYS A 103 -17.53 -11.41 -9.33
N ASN A 104 -16.54 -10.77 -9.93
CA ASN A 104 -16.59 -9.33 -10.17
C ASN A 104 -17.75 -8.99 -11.12
N ARG A 105 -18.45 -7.89 -10.83
CA ARG A 105 -19.43 -7.27 -11.72
C ARG A 105 -18.84 -5.96 -12.21
N GLU A 106 -18.25 -6.02 -13.40
CA GLU A 106 -17.50 -4.90 -13.99
C GLU A 106 -18.33 -3.63 -14.12
N GLU A 107 -19.63 -3.77 -14.38
CA GLU A 107 -20.57 -2.64 -14.48
C GLU A 107 -20.84 -1.92 -13.15
N ILE A 108 -20.43 -2.54 -12.01
CA ILE A 108 -20.61 -1.97 -10.67
C ILE A 108 -19.27 -1.58 -10.07
N PHE A 109 -18.28 -2.48 -10.12
CA PHE A 109 -17.03 -2.33 -9.39
C PHE A 109 -15.85 -1.90 -10.27
N GLY A 110 -15.99 -1.97 -11.60
CA GLY A 110 -14.88 -1.73 -12.51
C GLY A 110 -14.19 -3.02 -12.95
N VAL A 111 -13.31 -2.90 -13.94
CA VAL A 111 -12.52 -4.01 -14.49
C VAL A 111 -11.25 -4.20 -13.67
N GLN A 112 -10.84 -5.45 -13.50
CA GLN A 112 -9.64 -5.85 -12.75
C GLN A 112 -8.66 -6.49 -13.73
N VAL A 113 -7.64 -5.75 -14.19
CA VAL A 113 -6.75 -6.22 -15.24
C VAL A 113 -5.31 -6.38 -14.80
N VAL A 114 -4.76 -7.54 -15.14
CA VAL A 114 -3.31 -7.77 -15.13
C VAL A 114 -2.77 -7.33 -16.47
N VAL A 115 -1.75 -6.48 -16.46
CA VAL A 115 -1.15 -5.89 -17.65
C VAL A 115 0.36 -6.13 -17.69
N ASN A 116 0.93 -6.14 -18.90
CA ASN A 116 2.37 -6.19 -19.11
C ASN A 116 3.00 -4.78 -19.16
N GLU A 117 4.30 -4.71 -19.38
CA GLU A 117 5.06 -3.45 -19.47
C GLU A 117 4.72 -2.59 -20.69
N LYS A 118 3.92 -3.09 -21.63
CA LYS A 118 3.41 -2.35 -22.80
C LYS A 118 1.98 -1.84 -22.60
N ASP A 119 1.45 -1.97 -21.38
CA ASP A 119 0.05 -1.69 -21.05
C ASP A 119 -0.96 -2.60 -21.81
N GLU A 120 -0.51 -3.77 -22.30
CA GLU A 120 -1.38 -4.76 -22.91
C GLU A 120 -2.00 -5.64 -21.83
N VAL A 121 -3.31 -5.89 -21.92
CA VAL A 121 -4.03 -6.75 -20.98
C VAL A 121 -3.63 -8.21 -21.20
N GLU A 122 -3.04 -8.82 -20.18
CA GLU A 122 -2.68 -10.25 -20.17
C GLU A 122 -3.82 -11.12 -19.65
N ARG A 123 -4.53 -10.60 -18.63
CA ARG A 123 -5.62 -11.33 -17.97
C ARG A 123 -6.60 -10.37 -17.30
N ILE A 124 -7.87 -10.73 -17.33
CA ILE A 124 -8.91 -10.12 -16.49
C ILE A 124 -9.06 -11.01 -15.24
N GLU A 125 -9.00 -10.41 -14.05
CA GLU A 125 -9.28 -11.12 -12.81
C GLU A 125 -10.81 -11.14 -12.61
N GLU A 126 -11.39 -12.34 -12.67
CA GLU A 126 -12.84 -12.52 -12.55
C GLU A 126 -13.33 -12.53 -11.09
N ARG A 127 -12.44 -12.83 -10.15
CA ARG A 127 -12.79 -12.88 -8.74
C ARG A 127 -12.84 -11.46 -8.17
N LEU A 128 -13.92 -11.13 -7.46
CA LEU A 128 -14.08 -9.79 -6.89
C LEU A 128 -12.99 -9.51 -5.85
N LEU A 129 -12.13 -8.54 -6.15
CA LEU A 129 -11.04 -8.11 -5.25
C LEU A 129 -11.51 -7.09 -4.21
N ASN A 130 -12.48 -6.23 -4.56
CA ASN A 130 -13.00 -5.22 -3.63
C ASN A 130 -14.01 -5.83 -2.65
N THR A 131 -13.52 -6.75 -1.80
CA THR A 131 -14.32 -7.45 -0.80
C THR A 131 -13.44 -7.95 0.36
N SER A 132 -14.05 -8.19 1.53
CA SER A 132 -13.34 -8.71 2.70
C SER A 132 -12.93 -10.17 2.53
N ILE A 133 -11.72 -10.49 2.97
CA ILE A 133 -11.33 -11.89 3.23
C ILE A 133 -12.00 -12.40 4.52
N SER A 134 -12.06 -13.72 4.71
CA SER A 134 -12.66 -14.33 5.91
C SER A 134 -11.75 -14.31 7.15
N LEU A 135 -10.51 -13.81 7.05
CA LEU A 135 -9.61 -13.65 8.18
C LEU A 135 -9.87 -12.32 8.91
N ASN A 136 -9.83 -12.37 10.24
CA ASN A 136 -9.82 -11.17 11.07
C ASN A 136 -8.47 -10.46 11.03
N ILE A 137 -8.42 -9.24 11.58
CA ILE A 137 -7.23 -8.40 11.56
C ILE A 137 -6.04 -9.07 12.26
N THR A 138 -6.24 -9.75 13.38
CA THR A 138 -5.16 -10.39 14.16
C THR A 138 -4.52 -11.53 13.39
N ASP A 139 -5.34 -12.38 12.77
CA ASP A 139 -4.84 -13.51 11.96
C ASP A 139 -4.18 -13.03 10.67
N THR A 140 -4.72 -11.97 10.05
CA THR A 140 -4.12 -11.33 8.88
C THR A 140 -2.74 -10.78 9.20
N VAL A 141 -2.61 -9.99 10.25
CA VAL A 141 -1.34 -9.41 10.73
C VAL A 141 -0.32 -10.52 11.04
N LYS A 142 -0.76 -11.60 11.72
CA LYS A 142 0.10 -12.75 12.01
C LYS A 142 0.66 -13.38 10.74
N LYS A 143 -0.18 -13.61 9.72
CA LYS A 143 0.24 -14.18 8.43
C LYS A 143 1.23 -13.27 7.69
N ILE A 144 0.99 -11.96 7.66
CA ILE A 144 1.92 -11.01 7.05
C ILE A 144 3.29 -11.09 7.75
N LYS A 145 3.29 -11.06 9.08
CA LYS A 145 4.51 -11.14 9.90
C LYS A 145 5.29 -12.44 9.68
N GLU A 146 4.61 -13.58 9.63
CA GLU A 146 5.20 -14.91 9.38
C GLU A 146 5.88 -14.99 7.99
N ASN A 147 5.42 -14.20 7.03
CA ASN A 147 6.04 -14.05 5.70
C ASN A 147 7.05 -12.88 5.63
N GLY A 148 7.44 -12.29 6.76
CA GLY A 148 8.45 -11.23 6.83
C GLY A 148 8.01 -9.87 6.29
N GLY A 149 6.71 -9.68 6.06
CA GLY A 149 6.15 -8.44 5.54
C GLY A 149 6.17 -7.28 6.53
N ILE A 150 6.18 -6.06 6.02
CA ILE A 150 5.94 -4.82 6.77
C ILE A 150 4.43 -4.59 6.83
N ILE A 151 3.92 -4.21 8.00
CA ILE A 151 2.49 -4.07 8.28
C ILE A 151 2.17 -2.60 8.52
N ILE A 152 1.28 -2.03 7.71
CA ILE A 152 0.82 -0.66 7.83
C ILE A 152 -0.69 -0.68 8.03
N LEU A 153 -1.18 -0.09 9.12
CA LEU A 153 -2.61 0.15 9.31
C LEU A 153 -3.02 1.28 8.37
N ALA A 154 -3.78 0.96 7.33
CA ALA A 154 -4.08 1.87 6.25
C ALA A 154 -5.03 3.01 6.70
N HIS A 155 -4.76 4.22 6.21
CA HIS A 155 -5.61 5.43 6.30
C HIS A 155 -6.52 5.48 7.54
N VAL A 156 -5.93 5.36 8.76
CA VAL A 156 -6.69 5.25 10.02
C VAL A 156 -7.59 6.44 10.32
N ASP A 157 -7.38 7.55 9.64
CA ASP A 157 -8.14 8.81 9.70
C ASP A 157 -9.41 8.81 8.83
N ARG A 158 -9.65 7.76 8.04
CA ARG A 158 -10.85 7.67 7.18
C ARG A 158 -12.08 7.19 7.94
N PRO A 159 -13.28 7.66 7.54
CA PRO A 159 -14.55 7.26 8.17
C PRO A 159 -15.01 5.85 7.78
N SER A 160 -14.32 5.18 6.86
CA SER A 160 -14.62 3.81 6.40
C SER A 160 -13.34 3.06 6.13
N PHE A 161 -13.40 1.73 6.23
CA PHE A 161 -12.30 0.80 5.99
C PHE A 161 -11.05 1.06 6.85
N SER A 162 -11.17 1.85 7.90
CA SER A 162 -10.08 2.11 8.83
C SER A 162 -10.29 1.37 10.15
N ILE A 163 -9.19 1.05 10.84
CA ILE A 163 -9.28 0.34 12.12
C ILE A 163 -10.02 1.18 13.17
N ILE A 164 -9.86 2.49 13.17
CA ILE A 164 -10.52 3.38 14.11
C ILE A 164 -12.01 3.49 13.80
N SER A 165 -12.41 3.64 12.53
CA SER A 165 -13.82 3.75 12.18
C SER A 165 -14.60 2.45 12.42
N ASN A 166 -13.96 1.32 12.15
CA ASN A 166 -14.65 0.02 12.20
C ASN A 166 -14.58 -0.66 13.57
N LEU A 167 -13.49 -0.49 14.32
CA LEU A 167 -13.32 -1.09 15.66
C LEU A 167 -13.42 -0.07 16.79
N GLY A 168 -13.32 1.24 16.51
CA GLY A 168 -13.32 2.30 17.53
C GLY A 168 -11.96 2.53 18.20
N PHE A 169 -11.02 1.62 18.07
CA PHE A 169 -9.68 1.67 18.67
C PHE A 169 -8.70 0.73 17.97
N ILE A 170 -7.41 0.91 18.21
CA ILE A 170 -6.36 -0.04 17.81
C ILE A 170 -6.13 -1.00 18.97
N PRO A 171 -6.35 -2.33 18.81
CA PRO A 171 -6.10 -3.30 19.87
C PRO A 171 -4.65 -3.23 20.40
N LYS A 172 -4.49 -3.26 21.72
CA LYS A 172 -3.17 -3.09 22.35
C LYS A 172 -2.15 -4.16 21.97
N ASP A 173 -2.64 -5.38 21.73
CA ASP A 173 -1.81 -6.54 21.39
C ASP A 173 -1.61 -6.72 19.89
N LEU A 174 -2.20 -5.85 19.07
CA LEU A 174 -2.04 -5.90 17.62
C LEU A 174 -0.64 -5.44 17.24
N PHE A 175 0.08 -6.28 16.51
CA PHE A 175 1.37 -5.90 15.94
C PHE A 175 1.17 -5.11 14.64
N TYR A 176 1.91 -4.03 14.47
CA TYR A 176 2.06 -3.28 13.22
C TYR A 176 3.36 -2.49 13.25
N ASP A 177 3.87 -2.15 12.08
CA ASP A 177 5.09 -1.37 11.94
C ASP A 177 4.79 0.14 11.89
N PHE A 178 3.73 0.51 11.16
CA PHE A 178 3.33 1.89 10.93
C PHE A 178 1.82 2.09 10.97
N ILE A 179 1.45 3.34 11.23
CA ILE A 179 0.08 3.86 11.05
C ILE A 179 0.11 4.81 9.85
N GLU A 180 -0.77 4.61 8.89
CA GLU A 180 -0.90 5.50 7.75
C GLU A 180 -2.02 6.51 7.96
N LEU A 181 -1.71 7.77 7.64
CA LEU A 181 -2.68 8.84 7.49
C LEU A 181 -2.83 9.21 6.01
N SER A 182 -4.03 9.59 5.62
CA SER A 182 -4.27 10.11 4.28
C SER A 182 -3.56 11.46 4.05
N ASN A 183 -3.16 11.73 2.81
CA ASN A 183 -2.41 12.93 2.47
C ASN A 183 -3.17 14.26 2.68
N LYS A 184 -4.48 14.20 2.92
CA LYS A 184 -5.35 15.37 3.18
C LYS A 184 -5.43 15.73 4.66
N THR A 185 -5.03 14.82 5.56
CA THR A 185 -5.19 14.99 7.01
C THR A 185 -4.12 15.91 7.58
N ASN A 186 -4.56 16.76 8.50
CA ASN A 186 -3.64 17.50 9.38
C ASN A 186 -3.20 16.58 10.51
N HIS A 187 -1.96 16.08 10.41
CA HIS A 187 -1.38 15.16 11.36
C HIS A 187 -1.42 15.67 12.81
N ASN A 188 -1.02 16.93 13.05
CA ASN A 188 -0.99 17.47 14.40
C ASN A 188 -2.39 17.50 15.03
N LYS A 189 -3.41 17.84 14.24
CA LYS A 189 -4.79 17.78 14.69
C LYS A 189 -5.19 16.33 15.01
N PHE A 190 -4.89 15.39 14.14
CA PHE A 190 -5.20 13.97 14.35
C PHE A 190 -4.58 13.46 15.65
N ILE A 191 -3.29 13.74 15.91
CA ILE A 191 -2.61 13.33 17.16
C ILE A 191 -3.22 14.02 18.39
N SER A 192 -3.68 15.27 18.28
CA SER A 192 -4.34 15.95 19.41
C SER A 192 -5.69 15.29 19.77
N GLU A 193 -6.36 14.71 18.79
CA GLU A 193 -7.62 13.97 18.97
C GLU A 193 -7.37 12.50 19.40
N HIS A 194 -6.17 11.96 19.13
CA HIS A 194 -5.75 10.59 19.46
C HIS A 194 -4.41 10.58 20.23
N PRO A 195 -4.36 11.13 21.45
CA PRO A 195 -3.10 11.28 22.20
C PRO A 195 -2.43 9.94 22.55
N GLU A 196 -3.20 8.83 22.59
CA GLU A 196 -2.68 7.47 22.79
C GLU A 196 -1.78 6.98 21.65
N LEU A 197 -1.85 7.62 20.49
CA LEU A 197 -1.05 7.28 19.31
C LEU A 197 0.24 8.13 19.16
N LYS A 198 0.46 9.09 20.05
CA LYS A 198 1.55 10.08 19.97
C LYS A 198 2.94 9.45 19.75
N ASP A 199 3.22 8.34 20.43
CA ASP A 199 4.52 7.66 20.35
C ASP A 199 4.62 6.62 19.23
N LYS A 200 3.62 6.54 18.37
CA LYS A 200 3.61 5.61 17.24
C LYS A 200 4.31 6.19 16.02
N LYS A 201 4.74 5.31 15.13
CA LYS A 201 5.35 5.71 13.86
C LYS A 201 4.29 5.84 12.78
N PHE A 202 4.25 7.01 12.16
CA PHE A 202 3.29 7.33 11.11
C PHE A 202 3.95 7.37 9.74
N LEU A 203 3.13 7.10 8.72
CA LEU A 203 3.39 7.36 7.31
C LEU A 203 2.25 8.24 6.76
N ILE A 204 2.54 8.99 5.72
CA ILE A 204 1.53 9.65 4.90
C ILE A 204 1.73 9.14 3.48
N SER A 205 0.71 8.46 2.95
CA SER A 205 0.68 7.94 1.59
C SER A 205 -0.51 8.54 0.83
N SER A 206 -0.54 8.36 -0.48
CA SER A 206 -1.62 8.92 -1.30
C SER A 206 -2.88 8.09 -1.30
N ASP A 207 -2.76 6.77 -1.23
CA ASP A 207 -3.82 5.82 -1.56
C ASP A 207 -4.45 6.19 -2.92
N ALA A 208 -3.53 6.36 -3.90
CA ALA A 208 -3.88 6.89 -5.20
C ALA A 208 -4.65 5.88 -6.03
N HIS A 209 -5.81 6.31 -6.52
CA HIS A 209 -6.66 5.60 -7.47
C HIS A 209 -6.72 6.33 -8.82
N TYR A 210 -6.26 7.58 -8.86
CA TYR A 210 -6.11 8.43 -10.03
C TYR A 210 -4.69 9.02 -10.06
N LEU A 211 -4.16 9.32 -11.24
CA LEU A 211 -2.81 9.91 -11.35
C LEU A 211 -2.69 11.24 -10.58
N GLU A 212 -3.76 12.01 -10.50
CA GLU A 212 -3.81 13.29 -9.79
C GLU A 212 -3.71 13.15 -8.26
N ASP A 213 -4.01 11.96 -7.72
CA ASP A 213 -3.88 11.67 -6.30
C ASP A 213 -2.41 11.51 -5.89
N ILE A 214 -1.54 11.08 -6.82
CA ILE A 214 -0.09 11.04 -6.61
C ILE A 214 0.44 12.48 -6.62
N LYS A 215 0.86 12.96 -5.45
CA LYS A 215 1.37 14.31 -5.19
C LYS A 215 2.79 14.26 -4.65
N GLU A 216 3.38 15.44 -4.43
CA GLU A 216 4.68 15.53 -3.77
C GLU A 216 4.67 14.76 -2.44
N PRO A 217 5.76 14.01 -2.13
CA PRO A 217 5.80 13.14 -0.97
C PRO A 217 5.80 13.95 0.33
N LYS A 218 5.04 13.49 1.30
CA LYS A 218 5.08 14.00 2.68
C LYS A 218 5.91 13.12 3.60
N THR A 219 6.14 11.87 3.22
CA THR A 219 6.99 10.92 3.95
C THR A 219 8.31 10.73 3.22
N PHE A 220 9.39 10.69 3.98
CA PHE A 220 10.75 10.46 3.49
C PHE A 220 11.40 9.34 4.27
N ILE A 221 12.16 8.51 3.56
CA ILE A 221 12.97 7.43 4.13
C ILE A 221 14.46 7.72 3.94
N TYR A 222 15.28 7.37 4.94
CA TYR A 222 16.72 7.50 4.84
C TYR A 222 17.32 6.24 4.22
N LEU A 223 18.05 6.38 3.11
CA LEU A 223 18.67 5.27 2.40
C LEU A 223 20.19 5.41 2.38
N GLU A 224 20.90 4.36 2.82
CA GLU A 224 22.35 4.25 2.70
C GLU A 224 22.78 3.96 1.24
N GLU A 225 21.97 3.19 0.53
CA GLU A 225 22.09 2.90 -0.89
C GLU A 225 20.70 2.89 -1.55
N PHE A 226 20.64 3.14 -2.84
CA PHE A 226 19.37 3.13 -3.57
C PHE A 226 19.04 1.71 -4.01
N SER A 227 18.52 0.90 -3.07
CA SER A 227 18.15 -0.50 -3.28
C SER A 227 16.91 -0.88 -2.47
N LYS A 228 16.15 -1.89 -2.93
CA LYS A 228 14.98 -2.43 -2.21
C LYS A 228 15.37 -2.93 -0.83
N LYS A 229 16.52 -3.59 -0.71
CA LYS A 229 17.05 -4.08 0.55
C LYS A 229 17.28 -2.94 1.56
N ALA A 230 17.85 -1.82 1.10
CA ALA A 230 18.03 -0.64 1.95
C ALA A 230 16.70 -0.01 2.36
N VAL A 231 15.68 -0.02 1.47
CA VAL A 231 14.32 0.42 1.82
C VAL A 231 13.76 -0.44 2.94
N PHE A 232 13.80 -1.77 2.80
CA PHE A 232 13.29 -2.69 3.85
C PHE A 232 14.05 -2.56 5.17
N LYS A 233 15.39 -2.46 5.12
CA LYS A 233 16.22 -2.20 6.31
C LYS A 233 15.74 -0.91 7.01
N SER A 234 15.62 0.16 6.25
CA SER A 234 15.25 1.47 6.79
C SER A 234 13.82 1.50 7.35
N LEU A 235 12.86 0.81 6.70
CA LEU A 235 11.50 0.66 7.24
C LEU A 235 11.51 -0.13 8.55
N LYS A 236 12.24 -1.25 8.64
CA LYS A 236 12.38 -2.04 9.89
C LYS A 236 13.01 -1.24 11.02
N GLU A 237 13.99 -0.41 10.69
CA GLU A 237 14.65 0.50 11.65
C GLU A 237 13.84 1.77 11.93
N LYS A 238 12.72 1.97 11.22
CA LYS A 238 11.84 3.15 11.33
C LYS A 238 12.55 4.47 11.03
N ASN A 239 13.54 4.44 10.13
CA ASN A 239 14.32 5.60 9.69
C ASN A 239 13.53 6.43 8.67
N ILE A 240 12.43 7.00 9.14
CA ILE A 240 11.50 7.80 8.35
C ILE A 240 11.30 9.18 9.00
N LYS A 241 10.93 10.16 8.19
CA LYS A 241 10.45 11.46 8.64
C LYS A 241 9.25 11.91 7.82
N ILE A 242 8.37 12.69 8.43
CA ILE A 242 7.24 13.34 7.78
C ILE A 242 7.53 14.83 7.68
N GLN A 243 7.24 15.41 6.51
CA GLN A 243 7.41 16.84 6.26
C GLN A 243 6.51 17.65 7.22
N GLY A 244 7.11 18.63 7.90
CA GLY A 244 6.39 19.52 8.84
C GLY A 244 6.09 18.90 10.20
N MET A 245 6.64 17.71 10.51
CA MET A 245 6.66 17.16 11.86
C MET A 245 8.06 17.35 12.46
N GLU A 246 8.10 17.98 13.64
CA GLU A 246 9.29 17.90 14.50
C GLU A 246 9.35 16.50 15.12
N VAL A 247 10.50 15.84 14.98
CA VAL A 247 10.79 14.51 15.55
C VAL A 247 10.96 14.60 17.05
#